data_1a8900d90602905d558a6ab3929235c5
#
_entry.id   1a8900d90602905d558a6ab3929235c5
#
_cell.length_a   1.000
_cell.length_b   1.000
_cell.length_c   1.000
_cell.angle_alpha   90.00
_cell.angle_beta   90.00
_cell.angle_gamma   90.00
#
_symmetry.space_group_name_H-M   'P 1'
#
loop_
_entity.id
_entity.type
_entity.pdbx_description
1 polymer ?
#
loop_
_entity_poly.entity_id
_entity_poly.type
_entity_poly.pdbx_seq_one_letter_code
_entity_poly.pdbx_strand_id
1 'polypeptide(L)'
;IFIIGEIMKIRGFQQMEEANGFVASYIHAGGKIGVLVDVETDVVNDAVKEMAKNVAMQAAALKPLYTSEKEVDSAYLEREKEILTAAAKNEKPDANDKIINGMVMGRIKKELKEICLLDQVYVKAEDGKQSVGQYVAEVAKANNAKITVKSFVRFETGEGLEKKEENFAEEVAKQMGK
;
A
#
# COMPACT_ATOMS: atom_id res chain seq x y z
N ILE A 1 10.68 0.29 31.44
CA ILE A 1 11.84 -0.62 31.68
C ILE A 1 11.51 -1.58 32.82
N PHE A 2 11.04 -1.10 33.97
CA PHE A 2 10.87 -1.93 35.19
C PHE A 2 9.83 -3.07 35.05
N ILE A 3 8.85 -2.95 34.16
CA ILE A 3 7.80 -3.99 33.97
C ILE A 3 8.10 -4.90 32.78
N ILE A 4 8.66 -4.36 31.70
CA ILE A 4 8.85 -5.09 30.43
C ILE A 4 10.29 -5.54 30.25
N GLY A 5 11.25 -4.93 30.97
CA GLY A 5 12.67 -5.24 30.85
C GLY A 5 13.38 -4.64 29.64
N GLU A 6 12.66 -3.96 28.78
CA GLU A 6 13.17 -3.39 27.51
C GLU A 6 12.94 -1.87 27.43
N ILE A 7 13.77 -1.20 26.65
CA ILE A 7 13.62 0.23 26.33
C ILE A 7 12.68 0.37 25.15
N MET A 8 11.50 0.95 25.41
CA MET A 8 10.55 1.29 24.35
C MET A 8 10.72 2.73 23.90
N LYS A 9 10.68 2.96 22.60
CA LYS A 9 10.69 4.29 21.97
C LYS A 9 9.52 4.43 21.03
N ILE A 10 8.85 5.58 21.09
CA ILE A 10 7.88 5.99 20.07
C ILE A 10 8.69 6.49 18.87
N ARG A 11 8.58 5.82 17.73
CA ARG A 11 9.30 6.15 16.48
C ARG A 11 8.57 7.16 15.62
N GLY A 12 7.25 7.17 15.69
CA GLY A 12 6.40 8.07 14.93
C GLY A 12 4.94 7.88 15.29
N PHE A 13 4.14 8.85 14.93
CA PHE A 13 2.69 8.80 15.00
C PHE A 13 2.11 9.57 13.81
N GLN A 14 0.88 9.26 13.46
CA GLN A 14 0.11 9.99 12.45
C GLN A 14 -1.28 10.28 13.02
N GLN A 15 -1.75 11.49 12.82
CA GLN A 15 -3.11 11.92 13.09
C GLN A 15 -3.79 12.18 11.76
N MET A 16 -5.03 11.73 11.63
CA MET A 16 -5.85 11.92 10.43
C MET A 16 -7.23 12.42 10.84
N GLU A 17 -7.70 13.48 10.20
CA GLU A 17 -8.99 14.10 10.45
C GLU A 17 -9.69 14.37 9.12
N GLU A 18 -10.98 14.09 9.03
CA GLU A 18 -11.80 14.37 7.85
C GLU A 18 -13.07 15.12 8.27
N ALA A 19 -13.23 16.35 7.77
CA ALA A 19 -14.35 17.22 8.11
C ALA A 19 -15.62 16.89 7.32
N ASN A 20 -15.49 16.34 6.10
CA ASN A 20 -16.60 16.07 5.19
C ASN A 20 -16.76 14.57 4.95
N GLY A 21 -16.62 13.77 6.01
CA GLY A 21 -16.67 12.33 5.89
C GLY A 21 -16.26 11.65 7.19
N PHE A 22 -15.33 10.71 7.10
CA PHE A 22 -14.80 10.01 8.27
C PHE A 22 -13.47 9.33 7.97
N VAL A 23 -12.74 8.98 9.04
CA VAL A 23 -11.55 8.14 8.98
C VAL A 23 -11.90 6.73 9.42
N ALA A 24 -11.66 5.76 8.53
CA ALA A 24 -11.78 4.35 8.86
C ALA A 24 -10.47 3.81 9.42
N SER A 25 -10.54 2.94 10.41
CA SER A 25 -9.38 2.26 11.00
C SER A 25 -9.49 0.75 10.87
N TYR A 26 -8.35 0.10 10.67
CA TYR A 26 -8.24 -1.35 10.63
C TYR A 26 -6.96 -1.83 11.30
N ILE A 27 -7.10 -2.78 12.21
CA ILE A 27 -5.97 -3.43 12.89
C ILE A 27 -5.92 -4.89 12.45
N HIS A 28 -4.75 -5.32 11.99
CA HIS A 28 -4.52 -6.66 11.47
C HIS A 28 -3.43 -7.40 12.26
N ALA A 29 -3.47 -8.75 12.19
CA ALA A 29 -2.47 -9.66 12.75
C ALA A 29 -2.15 -9.38 14.24
N GLY A 30 -3.19 -9.19 15.07
CA GLY A 30 -3.02 -8.97 16.50
C GLY A 30 -2.31 -7.67 16.87
N GLY A 31 -2.47 -6.62 16.05
CA GLY A 31 -1.85 -5.32 16.29
C GLY A 31 -0.53 -5.10 15.56
N LYS A 32 -0.09 -6.05 14.71
CA LYS A 32 1.16 -5.91 13.96
C LYS A 32 1.06 -4.91 12.80
N ILE A 33 -0.13 -4.73 12.24
CA ILE A 33 -0.40 -3.79 11.16
C ILE A 33 -1.58 -2.91 11.55
N GLY A 34 -1.41 -1.60 11.46
CA GLY A 34 -2.45 -0.60 11.64
C GLY A 34 -2.64 0.22 10.37
N VAL A 35 -3.89 0.43 9.95
CA VAL A 35 -4.22 1.24 8.78
C VAL A 35 -5.30 2.25 9.14
N LEU A 36 -5.12 3.49 8.68
CA LEU A 36 -6.14 4.53 8.63
C LEU A 36 -6.44 4.84 7.17
N VAL A 37 -7.72 5.05 6.84
CA VAL A 37 -8.15 5.48 5.51
C VAL A 37 -9.05 6.70 5.65
N ASP A 38 -8.67 7.75 4.96
CA ASP A 38 -9.41 9.01 4.88
C ASP A 38 -10.46 8.92 3.77
N VAL A 39 -11.71 9.07 4.14
CA VAL A 39 -12.86 8.96 3.22
C VAL A 39 -13.71 10.21 3.29
N GLU A 40 -13.65 11.01 2.23
CA GLU A 40 -14.58 12.11 2.00
C GLU A 40 -15.87 11.57 1.41
N THR A 41 -17.02 11.89 2.01
CA THR A 41 -18.33 11.44 1.55
C THR A 41 -19.47 12.28 2.12
N ASP A 42 -20.52 12.46 1.33
CA ASP A 42 -21.77 13.09 1.76
C ASP A 42 -22.77 12.12 2.42
N VAL A 43 -22.45 10.83 2.43
CA VAL A 43 -23.29 9.77 3.05
C VAL A 43 -22.46 8.89 3.95
N VAL A 44 -22.81 8.82 5.23
CA VAL A 44 -22.16 7.94 6.21
C VAL A 44 -23.17 6.91 6.70
N ASN A 45 -23.17 5.74 6.07
CA ASN A 45 -24.00 4.59 6.46
C ASN A 45 -23.13 3.33 6.62
N ASP A 46 -23.74 2.22 6.99
CA ASP A 46 -23.01 0.97 7.25
C ASP A 46 -22.33 0.41 6.00
N ALA A 47 -22.94 0.54 4.83
CA ALA A 47 -22.35 0.08 3.58
C ALA A 47 -21.08 0.88 3.22
N VAL A 48 -21.12 2.20 3.40
CA VAL A 48 -19.96 3.08 3.16
C VAL A 48 -18.86 2.83 4.19
N LYS A 49 -19.20 2.60 5.45
CA LYS A 49 -18.24 2.23 6.50
C LYS A 49 -17.59 0.87 6.23
N GLU A 50 -18.38 -0.12 5.77
CA GLU A 50 -17.86 -1.43 5.39
C GLU A 50 -16.92 -1.32 4.20
N MET A 51 -17.27 -0.55 3.18
CA MET A 51 -16.40 -0.26 2.04
C MET A 51 -15.07 0.31 2.52
N ALA A 52 -15.07 1.33 3.36
CA ALA A 52 -13.85 1.95 3.87
C ALA A 52 -12.98 0.97 4.68
N LYS A 53 -13.61 0.11 5.48
CA LYS A 53 -12.92 -0.98 6.19
C LYS A 53 -12.29 -1.99 5.22
N ASN A 54 -12.98 -2.34 4.14
CA ASN A 54 -12.46 -3.23 3.11
C ASN A 54 -11.27 -2.61 2.37
N VAL A 55 -11.30 -1.30 2.10
CA VAL A 55 -10.16 -0.56 1.55
C VAL A 55 -8.98 -0.56 2.52
N ALA A 56 -9.21 -0.38 3.82
CA ALA A 56 -8.15 -0.48 4.83
C ALA A 56 -7.56 -1.91 4.92
N MET A 57 -8.38 -2.95 4.79
CA MET A 57 -7.93 -4.34 4.70
C MET A 57 -7.05 -4.58 3.46
N GLN A 58 -7.43 -4.01 2.32
CA GLN A 58 -6.64 -4.05 1.09
C GLN A 58 -5.25 -3.44 1.30
N ALA A 59 -5.19 -2.24 1.89
CA ALA A 59 -3.93 -1.56 2.18
C ALA A 59 -3.06 -2.36 3.17
N ALA A 60 -3.67 -3.01 4.16
CA ALA A 60 -2.96 -3.89 5.08
C ALA A 60 -2.32 -5.09 4.35
N ALA A 61 -3.06 -5.71 3.41
CA ALA A 61 -2.65 -6.93 2.72
C ALA A 61 -1.61 -6.68 1.62
N LEU A 62 -1.83 -5.69 0.75
CA LEU A 62 -1.03 -5.50 -0.46
C LEU A 62 -0.02 -4.35 -0.40
N LYS A 63 0.09 -3.66 0.74
CA LYS A 63 1.14 -2.65 1.02
C LYS A 63 1.31 -1.60 -0.10
N PRO A 64 0.24 -0.93 -0.55
CA PRO A 64 0.38 0.12 -1.55
C PRO A 64 1.27 1.25 -1.03
N LEU A 65 1.93 1.97 -1.94
CA LEU A 65 2.79 3.10 -1.61
C LEU A 65 2.05 4.44 -1.76
N TYR A 66 1.09 4.49 -2.67
CA TYR A 66 0.32 5.69 -3.02
C TYR A 66 -1.18 5.38 -3.00
N THR A 67 -2.01 6.39 -2.80
CA THR A 67 -3.47 6.21 -2.89
C THR A 67 -3.89 6.06 -4.35
N SER A 68 -3.32 6.88 -5.24
CA SER A 68 -3.61 6.87 -6.67
C SER A 68 -2.38 7.25 -7.51
N GLU A 69 -2.44 7.02 -8.83
CA GLU A 69 -1.38 7.42 -9.78
C GLU A 69 -1.05 8.92 -9.72
N LYS A 70 -1.98 9.77 -9.26
CA LYS A 70 -1.78 11.22 -9.18
C LYS A 70 -0.77 11.64 -8.12
N GLU A 71 -0.53 10.78 -7.13
CA GLU A 71 0.42 11.04 -6.04
C GLU A 71 1.83 10.57 -6.37
N VAL A 72 1.99 9.80 -7.44
CA VAL A 72 3.29 9.28 -7.85
C VAL A 72 4.16 10.40 -8.39
N ASP A 73 5.34 10.57 -7.80
CA ASP A 73 6.28 11.61 -8.21
C ASP A 73 6.73 11.41 -9.67
N SER A 74 6.68 12.49 -10.46
CA SER A 74 7.14 12.48 -11.85
C SER A 74 8.61 12.07 -11.98
N ALA A 75 9.46 12.48 -11.04
CA ALA A 75 10.88 12.09 -11.03
C ALA A 75 11.07 10.58 -10.78
N TYR A 76 10.18 9.97 -9.99
CA TYR A 76 10.14 8.51 -9.84
C TYR A 76 9.78 7.83 -11.17
N LEU A 77 8.70 8.28 -11.83
CA LEU A 77 8.25 7.72 -13.11
C LEU A 77 9.29 7.86 -14.22
N GLU A 78 9.99 8.99 -14.28
CA GLU A 78 11.06 9.22 -15.25
C GLU A 78 12.22 8.24 -15.03
N ARG A 79 12.65 8.05 -13.79
CA ARG A 79 13.72 7.11 -13.42
C ARG A 79 13.34 5.66 -13.76
N GLU A 80 12.13 5.24 -13.41
CA GLU A 80 11.63 3.90 -13.75
C GLU A 80 11.56 3.71 -15.27
N LYS A 81 11.10 4.73 -16.00
CA LYS A 81 11.09 4.70 -17.46
C LYS A 81 12.48 4.52 -18.06
N GLU A 82 13.50 5.18 -17.52
CA GLU A 82 14.89 5.00 -17.97
C GLU A 82 15.39 3.58 -17.71
N ILE A 83 15.19 3.06 -16.51
CA ILE A 83 15.58 1.70 -16.10
C ILE A 83 14.89 0.66 -17.00
N LEU A 84 13.57 0.78 -17.16
CA LEU A 84 12.77 -0.15 -17.95
C LEU A 84 13.11 -0.05 -19.45
N THR A 85 13.49 1.13 -19.94
CA THR A 85 13.97 1.30 -21.33
C THR A 85 15.28 0.58 -21.58
N ALA A 86 16.24 0.72 -20.65
CA ALA A 86 17.49 0.00 -20.73
C ALA A 86 17.27 -1.53 -20.68
N ALA A 87 16.43 -2.00 -19.78
CA ALA A 87 16.08 -3.41 -19.68
C ALA A 87 15.41 -3.94 -20.96
N ALA A 88 14.43 -3.19 -21.53
CA ALA A 88 13.73 -3.58 -22.73
C ALA A 88 14.66 -3.64 -23.96
N LYS A 89 15.63 -2.71 -24.09
CA LYS A 89 16.63 -2.73 -25.15
C LYS A 89 17.58 -3.93 -25.02
N ASN A 90 17.96 -4.30 -23.80
CA ASN A 90 18.78 -5.49 -23.56
C ASN A 90 18.03 -6.79 -23.92
N GLU A 91 16.72 -6.86 -23.62
CA GLU A 91 15.90 -8.03 -23.94
C GLU A 91 15.62 -8.16 -25.44
N LYS A 92 15.48 -7.04 -26.16
CA LYS A 92 15.17 -6.98 -27.59
C LYS A 92 16.05 -5.95 -28.29
N PRO A 93 17.34 -6.25 -28.55
CA PRO A 93 18.28 -5.31 -29.15
C PRO A 93 17.86 -4.80 -30.54
N ASP A 94 17.16 -5.64 -31.31
CA ASP A 94 16.73 -5.34 -32.68
C ASP A 94 15.33 -4.68 -32.75
N ALA A 95 14.67 -4.45 -31.61
CA ALA A 95 13.37 -3.83 -31.59
C ALA A 95 13.47 -2.32 -31.87
N ASN A 96 12.52 -1.81 -32.66
CA ASN A 96 12.44 -0.37 -32.90
C ASN A 96 11.92 0.37 -31.63
N ASP A 97 12.13 1.68 -31.57
CA ASP A 97 11.75 2.52 -30.43
C ASP A 97 10.25 2.45 -30.11
N LYS A 98 9.37 2.24 -31.08
CA LYS A 98 7.93 2.10 -30.86
C LYS A 98 7.60 0.84 -30.04
N ILE A 99 8.28 -0.27 -30.34
CA ILE A 99 8.11 -1.54 -29.62
C ILE A 99 8.67 -1.39 -28.20
N ILE A 100 9.87 -0.83 -28.05
CA ILE A 100 10.49 -0.56 -26.76
C ILE A 100 9.60 0.33 -25.88
N ASN A 101 9.10 1.44 -26.43
CA ASN A 101 8.17 2.33 -25.70
C ASN A 101 6.88 1.61 -25.29
N GLY A 102 6.32 0.77 -26.17
CA GLY A 102 5.14 -0.04 -25.82
C GLY A 102 5.39 -1.00 -24.66
N MET A 103 6.54 -1.67 -24.63
CA MET A 103 6.95 -2.56 -23.53
C MET A 103 7.14 -1.77 -22.23
N VAL A 104 7.81 -0.63 -22.27
CA VAL A 104 8.08 0.22 -21.11
C VAL A 104 6.76 0.75 -20.52
N MET A 105 5.88 1.30 -21.35
CA MET A 105 4.58 1.80 -20.89
C MET A 105 3.69 0.68 -20.32
N GLY A 106 3.75 -0.52 -20.88
CA GLY A 106 3.06 -1.68 -20.33
C GLY A 106 3.56 -2.08 -18.94
N ARG A 107 4.87 -2.03 -18.72
CA ARG A 107 5.50 -2.34 -17.43
C ARG A 107 5.19 -1.28 -16.39
N ILE A 108 5.30 0.01 -16.74
CA ILE A 108 4.92 1.12 -15.85
C ILE A 108 3.46 0.99 -15.42
N LYS A 109 2.55 0.73 -16.36
CA LYS A 109 1.13 0.53 -16.02
C LYS A 109 0.91 -0.66 -15.08
N LYS A 110 1.68 -1.73 -15.25
CA LYS A 110 1.59 -2.89 -14.36
C LYS A 110 2.08 -2.52 -12.96
N GLU A 111 3.20 -1.82 -12.86
CA GLU A 111 3.77 -1.37 -11.60
C GLU A 111 2.82 -0.41 -10.86
N LEU A 112 2.28 0.60 -11.54
CA LEU A 112 1.30 1.52 -10.96
C LEU A 112 0.08 0.80 -10.39
N LYS A 113 -0.40 -0.25 -11.06
CA LYS A 113 -1.47 -1.11 -10.52
C LYS A 113 -1.08 -1.88 -9.27
N GLU A 114 0.19 -2.09 -9.02
CA GLU A 114 0.66 -2.79 -7.83
C GLU A 114 0.89 -1.81 -6.67
N ILE A 115 1.40 -0.60 -6.94
CA ILE A 115 1.79 0.37 -5.92
C ILE A 115 0.70 1.40 -5.57
N CYS A 116 -0.32 1.60 -6.42
CA CYS A 116 -1.42 2.54 -6.18
C CYS A 116 -2.65 1.81 -5.65
N LEU A 117 -3.08 2.14 -4.43
CA LEU A 117 -4.19 1.47 -3.73
C LEU A 117 -5.46 1.35 -4.57
N LEU A 118 -5.89 2.45 -5.23
CA LEU A 118 -7.13 2.47 -6.00
C LEU A 118 -7.05 1.68 -7.30
N ASP A 119 -5.84 1.45 -7.81
CA ASP A 119 -5.58 0.72 -9.06
C ASP A 119 -5.30 -0.77 -8.84
N GLN A 120 -4.99 -1.16 -7.59
CA GLN A 120 -4.83 -2.58 -7.23
C GLN A 120 -6.11 -3.36 -7.50
N VAL A 121 -5.94 -4.64 -7.89
CA VAL A 121 -7.06 -5.58 -7.93
C VAL A 121 -7.58 -5.78 -6.51
N TYR A 122 -8.88 -5.58 -6.33
CA TYR A 122 -9.51 -5.75 -5.04
C TYR A 122 -9.46 -7.22 -4.58
N VAL A 123 -8.93 -7.48 -3.38
CA VAL A 123 -8.70 -8.85 -2.88
C VAL A 123 -9.97 -9.67 -2.70
N LYS A 124 -11.13 -9.02 -2.58
CA LYS A 124 -12.44 -9.67 -2.49
C LYS A 124 -13.24 -9.61 -3.80
N ALA A 125 -12.61 -9.20 -4.91
CA ALA A 125 -13.27 -9.15 -6.19
C ALA A 125 -13.67 -10.56 -6.65
N GLU A 126 -14.96 -10.80 -6.90
CA GLU A 126 -15.48 -12.09 -7.34
C GLU A 126 -14.95 -12.49 -8.73
N ASP A 127 -14.74 -11.49 -9.60
CA ASP A 127 -14.22 -11.67 -10.97
C ASP A 127 -12.68 -11.69 -11.02
N GLY A 128 -12.00 -11.39 -9.91
CA GLY A 128 -10.54 -11.26 -9.85
C GLY A 128 -9.96 -10.15 -10.71
N LYS A 129 -10.77 -9.18 -11.16
CA LYS A 129 -10.37 -8.10 -12.08
C LYS A 129 -10.76 -6.71 -11.59
N GLN A 130 -11.84 -6.59 -10.80
CA GLN A 130 -12.32 -5.33 -10.27
C GLN A 130 -11.21 -4.63 -9.47
N SER A 131 -10.93 -3.36 -9.78
CA SER A 131 -10.00 -2.58 -8.96
C SER A 131 -10.67 -2.04 -7.69
N VAL A 132 -9.87 -1.65 -6.71
CA VAL A 132 -10.35 -0.97 -5.50
C VAL A 132 -11.15 0.28 -5.85
N GLY A 133 -10.66 1.08 -6.81
CA GLY A 133 -11.38 2.28 -7.28
C GLY A 133 -12.74 1.96 -7.90
N GLN A 134 -12.84 0.86 -8.65
CA GLN A 134 -14.11 0.39 -9.21
C GLN A 134 -15.08 -0.07 -8.11
N TYR A 135 -14.58 -0.79 -7.10
CA TYR A 135 -15.37 -1.18 -5.93
C TYR A 135 -15.90 0.03 -5.17
N VAL A 136 -15.06 1.04 -4.91
CA VAL A 136 -15.49 2.29 -4.27
C VAL A 136 -16.58 3.00 -5.10
N ALA A 137 -16.40 3.09 -6.41
CA ALA A 137 -17.38 3.70 -7.33
C ALA A 137 -18.70 2.93 -7.36
N GLU A 138 -18.68 1.61 -7.28
CA GLU A 138 -19.88 0.77 -7.21
C GLU A 138 -20.67 1.04 -5.91
N VAL A 139 -19.99 1.06 -4.77
CA VAL A 139 -20.63 1.39 -3.48
C VAL A 139 -21.19 2.82 -3.47
N ALA A 140 -20.45 3.78 -4.05
CA ALA A 140 -20.92 5.15 -4.21
C ALA A 140 -22.23 5.21 -5.01
N LYS A 141 -22.28 4.53 -6.15
CA LYS A 141 -23.46 4.45 -7.01
C LYS A 141 -24.64 3.77 -6.29
N ALA A 142 -24.40 2.65 -5.61
CA ALA A 142 -25.44 1.90 -4.91
C ALA A 142 -26.09 2.71 -3.76
N ASN A 143 -25.33 3.63 -3.15
CA ASN A 143 -25.78 4.46 -2.04
C ASN A 143 -26.15 5.89 -2.48
N ASN A 144 -26.12 6.19 -3.77
CA ASN A 144 -26.31 7.53 -4.31
C ASN A 144 -25.43 8.58 -3.60
N ALA A 145 -24.19 8.21 -3.31
CA ALA A 145 -23.22 8.97 -2.53
C ALA A 145 -22.06 9.46 -3.43
N LYS A 146 -21.42 10.54 -2.99
CA LYS A 146 -20.11 10.94 -3.51
C LYS A 146 -19.06 10.42 -2.53
N ILE A 147 -18.19 9.52 -3.00
CA ILE A 147 -17.16 8.92 -2.15
C ILE A 147 -15.80 9.12 -2.81
N THR A 148 -14.86 9.65 -2.03
CA THR A 148 -13.45 9.79 -2.42
C THR A 148 -12.57 9.25 -1.32
N VAL A 149 -11.72 8.28 -1.65
CA VAL A 149 -10.61 7.88 -0.77
C VAL A 149 -9.47 8.86 -1.02
N LYS A 150 -9.22 9.75 -0.04
CA LYS A 150 -8.24 10.84 -0.16
C LYS A 150 -6.83 10.38 0.11
N SER A 151 -6.66 9.62 1.17
CA SER A 151 -5.34 9.15 1.60
C SER A 151 -5.46 7.93 2.50
N PHE A 152 -4.33 7.29 2.76
CA PHE A 152 -4.22 6.26 3.78
C PHE A 152 -2.89 6.36 4.51
N VAL A 153 -2.86 5.81 5.72
CA VAL A 153 -1.65 5.62 6.53
C VAL A 153 -1.59 4.16 6.92
N ARG A 154 -0.42 3.54 6.76
CA ARG A 154 -0.17 2.16 7.14
C ARG A 154 1.10 2.09 7.99
N PHE A 155 1.00 1.46 9.14
CA PHE A 155 2.15 1.10 9.97
C PHE A 155 2.23 -0.41 10.16
N GLU A 156 3.45 -0.93 10.10
CA GLU A 156 3.75 -2.33 10.39
C GLU A 156 4.85 -2.42 11.44
N THR A 157 4.67 -3.33 12.40
CA THR A 157 5.67 -3.56 13.45
C THR A 157 7.00 -3.98 12.85
N GLY A 158 8.07 -3.28 13.22
CA GLY A 158 9.43 -3.56 12.73
C GLY A 158 9.75 -2.96 11.36
N GLU A 159 8.83 -2.26 10.71
CA GLU A 159 9.10 -1.58 9.45
C GLU A 159 10.20 -0.54 9.61
N GLY A 160 11.19 -0.56 8.68
CA GLY A 160 12.34 0.35 8.70
C GLY A 160 13.35 0.11 9.84
N LEU A 161 13.26 -1.00 10.55
CA LEU A 161 14.31 -1.46 11.48
C LEU A 161 15.22 -2.46 10.75
N GLU A 162 16.53 -2.29 10.93
CA GLU A 162 17.49 -3.34 10.55
C GLU A 162 17.18 -4.58 11.39
N LYS A 163 16.89 -5.69 10.72
CA LYS A 163 16.79 -6.98 11.39
C LYS A 163 18.21 -7.35 11.83
N LYS A 164 18.45 -7.37 13.14
CA LYS A 164 19.63 -8.05 13.67
C LYS A 164 19.50 -9.52 13.29
N GLU A 165 20.42 -10.02 12.48
CA GLU A 165 20.56 -11.46 12.31
C GLU A 165 21.10 -12.00 13.64
N GLU A 166 20.19 -12.43 14.49
CA GLU A 166 20.53 -13.17 15.70
C GLU A 166 20.92 -14.58 15.28
N ASN A 167 22.22 -14.81 15.19
CA ASN A 167 22.74 -16.17 15.00
C ASN A 167 22.67 -16.89 16.35
N PHE A 168 21.52 -17.47 16.63
CA PHE A 168 21.24 -18.19 17.87
C PHE A 168 22.34 -19.23 18.20
N ALA A 169 22.94 -19.84 17.18
CA ALA A 169 24.04 -20.78 17.34
C ALA A 169 25.32 -20.11 17.87
N GLU A 170 25.63 -18.90 17.43
CA GLU A 170 26.76 -18.11 17.97
C GLU A 170 26.51 -17.58 19.36
N GLU A 171 25.29 -17.18 19.68
CA GLU A 171 24.94 -16.75 21.04
C GLU A 171 25.03 -17.90 22.03
N VAL A 172 24.51 -19.05 21.68
CA VAL A 172 24.64 -20.27 22.52
C VAL A 172 26.11 -20.67 22.67
N ALA A 173 26.91 -20.62 21.60
CA ALA A 173 28.33 -20.91 21.66
C ALA A 173 29.11 -19.93 22.57
N LYS A 174 28.78 -18.64 22.53
CA LYS A 174 29.34 -17.61 23.43
C LYS A 174 28.95 -17.84 24.88
N GLN A 175 27.72 -18.23 25.16
CA GLN A 175 27.25 -18.54 26.53
C GLN A 175 27.84 -19.85 27.06
N MET A 176 28.15 -20.81 26.19
CA MET A 176 28.78 -22.08 26.60
C MET A 176 30.28 -22.02 26.71
N GLY A 177 30.92 -20.85 26.52
CA GLY A 177 32.34 -20.64 26.79
C GLY A 177 33.28 -21.35 25.80
N LYS A 178 32.85 -21.53 24.57
CA LYS A 178 33.67 -22.08 23.44
C LYS A 178 34.00 -21.00 22.44
#